data_1cd7a66d447ba8e33c7d7e1d34ea305c
#
_entry.id   1cd7a66d447ba8e33c7d7e1d34ea305c
#
_cell.length_a   1.000
_cell.length_b   1.000
_cell.length_c   1.000
_cell.angle_alpha   90.00
_cell.angle_beta   90.00
_cell.angle_gamma   90.00
#
_symmetry.space_group_name_H-M   'P 1'
#
loop_
_entity.id
_entity.type
_entity.pdbx_description
1 polymer ?
#
loop_
_entity_poly.entity_id
_entity_poly.type
_entity_poly.pdbx_seq_one_letter_code
_entity_poly.pdbx_strand_id
1 'polypeptide(L)'
;MVFTGTLGMPRAMAADMAARSGMDVRAGVTRQTTHLVVGDQDLLEHDGALRSAKHQKALQMRDAGHSIQIMGERAFQRLIAGFGAV
;
A
#
# COMPACT_ATOMS: atom_id res chain seq x y z
N MET A 1 -1.35 -7.20 0.84
CA MET A 1 -0.76 -5.85 0.63
C MET A 1 -0.60 -5.58 -0.86
N VAL A 2 -0.93 -4.40 -1.27
CA VAL A 2 -0.85 -3.96 -2.67
C VAL A 2 -0.04 -2.67 -2.73
N PHE A 3 0.78 -2.53 -3.77
CA PHE A 3 1.57 -1.31 -4.01
C PHE A 3 1.05 -0.57 -5.23
N THR A 4 1.05 0.76 -5.17
CA THR A 4 0.66 1.60 -6.29
C THR A 4 1.43 2.92 -6.26
N GLY A 5 1.52 3.59 -7.41
CA GLY A 5 2.24 4.84 -7.53
C GLY A 5 3.74 4.66 -7.70
N THR A 6 4.48 5.75 -7.59
CA THR A 6 5.93 5.75 -7.76
C THR A 6 6.61 5.61 -6.40
N LEU A 7 7.25 4.47 -6.17
CA LEU A 7 7.99 4.20 -4.94
C LEU A 7 9.44 4.66 -5.08
N GLY A 8 10.05 5.04 -3.97
CA GLY A 8 11.46 5.41 -3.92
C GLY A 8 12.40 4.21 -4.06
N MET A 9 11.92 3.01 -3.78
CA MET A 9 12.66 1.76 -3.96
C MET A 9 12.05 0.94 -5.09
N PRO A 10 12.79 0.00 -5.70
CA PRO A 10 12.22 -0.91 -6.69
C PRO A 10 11.04 -1.66 -6.10
N ARG A 11 9.96 -1.78 -6.88
CA ARG A 11 8.73 -2.42 -6.41
C ARG A 11 8.97 -3.88 -6.02
N ALA A 12 9.83 -4.58 -6.73
CA ALA A 12 10.18 -5.96 -6.40
C ALA A 12 10.84 -6.06 -5.02
N MET A 13 11.68 -5.08 -4.66
CA MET A 13 12.30 -5.03 -3.35
C MET A 13 11.26 -4.81 -2.25
N ALA A 14 10.33 -3.88 -2.47
CA ALA A 14 9.26 -3.62 -1.51
C ALA A 14 8.39 -4.85 -1.30
N ALA A 15 8.04 -5.56 -2.38
CA ALA A 15 7.26 -6.78 -2.31
C ALA A 15 8.00 -7.89 -1.54
N ASP A 16 9.31 -8.02 -1.78
CA ASP A 16 10.13 -9.01 -1.08
C ASP A 16 10.19 -8.73 0.42
N MET A 17 10.39 -7.48 0.80
CA MET A 17 10.41 -7.06 2.19
C MET A 17 9.08 -7.37 2.89
N ALA A 18 7.97 -7.09 2.23
CA ALA A 18 6.64 -7.37 2.76
C ALA A 18 6.42 -8.87 2.93
N ALA A 19 6.80 -9.66 1.94
CA ALA A 19 6.66 -11.11 1.99
C ALA A 19 7.49 -11.72 3.13
N ARG A 20 8.70 -11.24 3.33
CA ARG A 20 9.56 -11.69 4.43
C ARG A 20 8.97 -11.37 5.80
N SER A 21 8.15 -10.32 5.87
CA SER A 21 7.47 -9.95 7.11
C SER A 21 6.17 -10.71 7.32
N GLY A 22 5.85 -11.68 6.47
CA GLY A 22 4.66 -12.50 6.57
C GLY A 22 3.43 -11.90 5.91
N MET A 23 3.58 -10.84 5.13
CA MET A 23 2.46 -10.19 4.46
C MET A 23 2.21 -10.82 3.09
N ASP A 24 0.93 -10.93 2.73
CA ASP A 24 0.52 -11.49 1.44
C ASP A 24 0.48 -10.36 0.40
N VAL A 25 1.43 -10.40 -0.55
CA VAL A 25 1.57 -9.38 -1.58
C VAL A 25 0.77 -9.77 -2.81
N ARG A 26 -0.12 -8.88 -3.25
CA ARG A 26 -0.99 -9.10 -4.42
C ARG A 26 -0.82 -7.97 -5.43
N ALA A 27 -1.16 -8.28 -6.68
CA ALA A 27 -1.02 -7.32 -7.78
C ALA A 27 -2.17 -6.31 -7.81
N GLY A 28 -3.32 -6.63 -7.28
CA GLY A 28 -4.50 -5.76 -7.34
C GLY A 28 -5.30 -5.74 -6.05
N VAL A 29 -6.11 -4.70 -5.88
CA VAL A 29 -6.96 -4.55 -4.71
C VAL A 29 -8.15 -5.51 -4.80
N THR A 30 -8.34 -6.30 -3.74
CA THR A 30 -9.45 -7.24 -3.61
C THR A 30 -10.12 -7.05 -2.26
N ARG A 31 -11.18 -7.82 -2.01
CA ARG A 31 -11.86 -7.82 -0.71
C ARG A 31 -10.96 -8.29 0.43
N GLN A 32 -9.89 -9.01 0.10
CA GLN A 32 -8.94 -9.53 1.08
C GLN A 32 -7.76 -8.58 1.32
N THR A 33 -7.67 -7.49 0.57
CA THR A 33 -6.59 -6.52 0.74
C THR A 33 -6.71 -5.83 2.08
N THR A 34 -5.64 -5.88 2.88
CA THR A 34 -5.59 -5.23 4.19
C THR A 34 -4.83 -3.92 4.16
N HIS A 35 -3.85 -3.81 3.26
CA HIS A 35 -2.96 -2.65 3.19
C HIS A 35 -2.75 -2.24 1.74
N LEU A 36 -2.84 -0.94 1.47
CA LEU A 36 -2.42 -0.35 0.21
C LEU A 36 -1.29 0.63 0.49
N VAL A 37 -0.15 0.40 -0.14
CA VAL A 37 1.02 1.28 -0.04
C VAL A 37 1.07 2.15 -1.28
N VAL A 38 1.01 3.47 -1.08
CA VAL A 38 1.06 4.48 -2.13
C VAL A 38 2.39 5.20 -2.04
N GLY A 39 3.03 5.52 -3.16
CA GLY A 39 4.24 6.35 -3.13
C GLY A 39 3.96 7.63 -2.35
N ASP A 40 4.92 8.09 -1.54
CA ASP A 40 4.70 9.25 -0.65
C ASP A 40 4.24 10.48 -1.42
N GLN A 41 4.83 10.73 -2.58
CA GLN A 41 4.43 11.86 -3.41
C GLN A 41 3.01 11.71 -3.93
N ASP A 42 2.64 10.51 -4.34
CA ASP A 42 1.28 10.23 -4.82
C ASP A 42 0.25 10.37 -3.71
N LEU A 43 0.64 10.02 -2.49
CA LEU A 43 -0.22 10.14 -1.32
C LEU A 43 -0.53 11.61 -0.99
N LEU A 44 0.43 12.50 -1.26
CA LEU A 44 0.27 13.93 -1.01
C LEU A 44 -0.58 14.63 -2.08
N GLU A 45 -0.84 13.96 -3.21
CA GLU A 45 -1.70 14.49 -4.24
C GLU A 45 -3.15 14.48 -3.76
N HIS A 46 -3.78 15.63 -3.75
CA HIS A 46 -5.18 15.77 -3.28
C HIS A 46 -6.19 15.78 -4.43
N ASP A 47 -5.72 15.89 -5.66
CA ASP A 47 -6.60 15.85 -6.82
C ASP A 47 -6.96 14.40 -7.13
N GLY A 48 -8.24 14.05 -7.01
CA GLY A 48 -8.74 12.72 -7.27
C GLY A 48 -8.42 12.19 -8.67
N ALA A 49 -8.28 13.09 -9.65
CA ALA A 49 -7.95 12.70 -11.02
C ALA A 49 -6.54 12.14 -11.16
N LEU A 50 -5.64 12.44 -10.21
CA LEU A 50 -4.25 11.99 -10.23
C LEU A 50 -4.04 10.70 -9.44
N ARG A 51 -5.06 10.22 -8.74
CA ARG A 51 -4.98 8.98 -7.99
C ARG A 51 -5.00 7.78 -8.92
N SER A 52 -4.19 6.76 -8.62
CA SER A 52 -4.21 5.52 -9.39
C SER A 52 -5.56 4.81 -9.25
N ALA A 53 -5.86 3.93 -10.20
CA ALA A 53 -7.09 3.12 -10.13
C ALA A 53 -7.12 2.26 -8.86
N LYS A 54 -5.97 1.73 -8.44
CA LYS A 54 -5.86 0.94 -7.22
C LYS A 54 -6.17 1.78 -5.97
N HIS A 55 -5.68 3.02 -5.93
CA HIS A 55 -5.93 3.93 -4.82
C HIS A 55 -7.42 4.27 -4.74
N GLN A 56 -8.04 4.58 -5.87
CA GLN A 56 -9.47 4.89 -5.92
C GLN A 56 -10.31 3.70 -5.48
N LYS A 57 -9.96 2.50 -5.95
CA LYS A 57 -10.68 1.29 -5.58
C LYS A 57 -10.59 1.02 -4.07
N ALA A 58 -9.40 1.19 -3.48
CA ALA A 58 -9.21 1.00 -2.05
C ALA A 58 -10.05 1.99 -1.23
N LEU A 59 -10.12 3.25 -1.66
CA LEU A 59 -10.94 4.26 -1.00
C LEU A 59 -12.42 3.89 -1.07
N GLN A 60 -12.90 3.45 -2.22
CA GLN A 60 -14.28 3.02 -2.39
C GLN A 60 -14.61 1.83 -1.49
N MET A 61 -13.72 0.86 -1.42
CA MET A 61 -13.93 -0.31 -0.58
C MET A 61 -13.91 0.05 0.90
N ARG A 62 -13.02 0.97 1.33
CA ARG A 62 -12.99 1.44 2.70
C ARG A 62 -14.30 2.15 3.06
N ASP A 63 -14.82 2.98 2.16
CA ASP A 63 -16.09 3.66 2.37
C ASP A 63 -17.26 2.68 2.44
N ALA A 64 -17.13 1.54 1.80
CA ALA A 64 -18.13 0.47 1.85
C ALA A 64 -18.00 -0.43 3.10
N GLY A 65 -17.07 -0.13 4.00
CA GLY A 65 -16.92 -0.85 5.26
C GLY A 65 -15.78 -1.85 5.33
N HIS A 66 -14.97 -1.96 4.29
CA HIS A 66 -13.80 -2.85 4.31
C HIS A 66 -12.66 -2.21 5.10
N SER A 67 -11.95 -3.03 5.90
CA SER A 67 -10.84 -2.57 6.72
C SER A 67 -9.54 -2.55 5.91
N ILE A 68 -9.36 -1.52 5.10
CA ILE A 68 -8.15 -1.33 4.31
C ILE A 68 -7.38 -0.13 4.87
N GLN A 69 -6.09 -0.34 5.19
CA GLN A 69 -5.20 0.73 5.59
C GLN A 69 -4.47 1.26 4.36
N ILE A 70 -4.57 2.55 4.13
CA ILE A 70 -3.88 3.22 3.03
C ILE A 70 -2.72 4.01 3.65
N MET A 71 -1.50 3.75 3.17
CA MET A 71 -0.31 4.35 3.76
C MET A 71 0.71 4.72 2.69
N GLY A 72 1.58 5.66 3.04
CA GLY A 72 2.71 6.02 2.21
C GLY A 72 3.88 5.05 2.40
N GLU A 73 4.92 5.25 1.60
CA GLU A 73 6.10 4.38 1.62
C GLU A 73 6.84 4.43 2.97
N ARG A 74 6.93 5.61 3.59
CA ARG A 74 7.55 5.73 4.91
C ARG A 74 6.85 4.93 5.97
N ALA A 75 5.52 5.02 5.98
CA ALA A 75 4.72 4.25 6.93
C ALA A 75 4.88 2.75 6.68
N PHE A 76 4.97 2.35 5.42
CA PHE A 76 5.26 0.96 5.05
C PHE A 76 6.60 0.51 5.60
N GLN A 77 7.65 1.32 5.42
CA GLN A 77 8.98 0.97 5.94
C GLN A 77 8.97 0.81 7.46
N ARG A 78 8.27 1.67 8.18
CA ARG A 78 8.12 1.57 9.63
C ARG A 78 7.37 0.31 10.04
N LEU A 79 6.33 -0.03 9.30
CA LEU A 79 5.54 -1.24 9.56
C LEU A 79 6.42 -2.48 9.42
N ILE A 80 7.19 -2.56 8.33
CA ILE A 80 8.09 -3.70 8.08
C ILE A 80 9.19 -3.77 9.13
N ALA A 81 9.77 -2.64 9.51
CA ALA A 81 10.79 -2.59 10.56
C ALA A 81 10.25 -3.09 11.90
N GLY A 82 8.99 -2.78 12.22
CA GLY A 82 8.34 -3.26 13.42
C GLY A 82 8.21 -4.78 13.45
N PHE A 83 7.91 -5.40 12.32
CA PHE A 83 7.84 -6.86 12.23
C PHE A 83 9.22 -7.51 12.28
N GLY A 84 10.26 -6.81 11.81
CA GLY A 84 11.62 -7.32 11.82
C GLY A 84 12.39 -7.05 13.11
N ALA A 85 11.87 -6.21 13.98
CA ALA A 85 12.51 -5.82 15.24
C ALA A 85 12.18 -6.83 16.34
N VAL A 86 12.89 -7.90 16.35
CA VAL A 86 12.68 -8.95 17.34
C VAL A 86 13.84 -8.93 18.33
#